data_d4e1d3d1af691af8b6e5a6392675fd9b
#
_entry.id   d4e1d3d1af691af8b6e5a6392675fd9b
#
_cell.length_a   1.000
_cell.length_b   1.000
_cell.length_c   1.000
_cell.angle_alpha   90.00
_cell.angle_beta   90.00
_cell.angle_gamma   90.00
#
_symmetry.space_group_name_H-M   'P 1'
#
loop_
_entity.id
_entity.type
_entity.pdbx_description
1 polymer ?
#
loop_
_entity_poly.entity_id
_entity_poly.type
_entity_poly.pdbx_seq_one_letter_code
_entity_poly.pdbx_strand_id
1 'polypeptide(L)'
;LADLGILYFGSKLLKSLKLPKHFIFWFILNPFVIIEFSGNLHFESVMLFFFMWGLYLLHNKKWAWAAVLIGVSISVKLLPLLLLPLLLTYFNTKDLKEASFLHRIASINIKTLVCFYGIVLLTTLVTFLPFLSIEFITNFLNTIGLWFQNFEFNASVYYIIRWIGFQTIGWNIIGTVGKILPIIVVLSILAIAIFKRIETTAQLLVAMLFAVSVYFLLSTTVHPWYVATPLLLSVFTRYRFAIVWSLLVML
;
A
#
# COMPACT_ATOMS: atom_id res chain seq x y z
N LEU A 1 -11.41 11.65 13.73
CA LEU A 1 -10.59 10.91 14.71
C LEU A 1 -9.42 10.18 14.06
N ALA A 2 -9.62 9.49 12.91
CA ALA A 2 -8.55 8.79 12.21
C ALA A 2 -7.40 9.72 11.83
N ASP A 3 -7.69 10.93 11.32
CA ASP A 3 -6.70 11.94 10.94
C ASP A 3 -5.83 12.39 12.13
N LEU A 4 -6.45 12.57 13.31
CA LEU A 4 -5.71 12.85 14.54
C LEU A 4 -4.80 11.69 14.96
N GLY A 5 -5.25 10.46 14.71
CA GLY A 5 -4.43 9.27 14.91
C GLY A 5 -3.24 9.22 13.96
N ILE A 6 -3.42 9.54 12.68
CA ILE A 6 -2.34 9.66 11.69
C ILE A 6 -1.35 10.74 12.11
N LEU A 7 -1.83 11.92 12.51
CA LEU A 7 -0.99 13.01 13.03
C LEU A 7 -0.14 12.54 14.22
N TYR A 8 -0.75 11.85 15.19
CA TYR A 8 -0.08 11.39 16.39
C TYR A 8 0.98 10.32 16.10
N PHE A 9 0.60 9.22 15.45
CA PHE A 9 1.54 8.12 15.18
C PHE A 9 2.55 8.46 14.09
N GLY A 10 2.15 9.25 13.10
CA GLY A 10 3.05 9.77 12.08
C GLY A 10 4.13 10.68 12.68
N SER A 11 3.76 11.60 13.56
CA SER A 11 4.72 12.47 14.26
C SER A 11 5.67 11.67 15.16
N LYS A 12 5.18 10.60 15.82
CA LYS A 12 6.02 9.69 16.61
C LYS A 12 6.99 8.89 15.75
N LEU A 13 6.53 8.41 14.59
CA LEU A 13 7.38 7.68 13.65
C LEU A 13 8.43 8.60 13.04
N LEU A 14 8.08 9.82 12.63
CA LEU A 14 9.05 10.82 12.16
C LEU A 14 10.14 11.09 13.21
N LYS A 15 9.74 11.30 14.48
CA LYS A 15 10.70 11.49 15.58
C LYS A 15 11.65 10.30 15.73
N SER A 16 11.13 9.08 15.69
CA SER A 16 11.95 7.87 15.85
C SER A 16 12.88 7.61 14.66
N LEU A 17 12.50 8.06 13.46
CA LEU A 17 13.34 8.05 12.26
C LEU A 17 14.31 9.25 12.17
N LYS A 18 14.34 10.12 13.21
CA LYS A 18 15.15 11.36 13.25
C LYS A 18 14.81 12.33 12.11
N LEU A 19 13.56 12.33 11.66
CA LEU A 19 13.03 13.27 10.67
C LEU A 19 12.27 14.42 11.36
N PRO A 20 12.20 15.60 10.74
CA PRO A 20 11.44 16.73 11.27
C PRO A 20 9.96 16.38 11.46
N LYS A 21 9.44 16.56 12.67
CA LYS A 21 8.03 16.22 12.98
C LYS A 21 7.02 17.01 12.14
N HIS A 22 7.36 18.23 11.74
CA HIS A 22 6.49 19.10 10.95
C HIS A 22 6.24 18.55 9.53
N PHE A 23 7.00 17.56 9.06
CA PHE A 23 6.75 16.94 7.76
C PHE A 23 5.37 16.28 7.69
N ILE A 24 4.77 15.86 8.83
CA ILE A 24 3.42 15.31 8.83
C ILE A 24 2.36 16.31 8.32
N PHE A 25 2.64 17.62 8.43
CA PHE A 25 1.74 18.64 7.93
C PHE A 25 1.65 18.69 6.40
N TRP A 26 2.64 18.17 5.66
CA TRP A 26 2.52 17.96 4.21
C TRP A 26 1.36 17.01 3.85
N PHE A 27 0.98 16.14 4.78
CA PHE A 27 -0.18 15.26 4.64
C PHE A 27 -1.43 15.90 5.26
N ILE A 28 -1.42 16.18 6.55
CA ILE A 28 -2.61 16.57 7.31
C ILE A 28 -3.21 17.91 6.84
N LEU A 29 -2.38 18.87 6.45
CA LEU A 29 -2.82 20.17 5.95
C LEU A 29 -2.91 20.23 4.41
N ASN A 30 -2.72 19.11 3.73
CA ASN A 30 -2.90 19.06 2.29
C ASN A 30 -4.39 19.26 1.95
N PRO A 31 -4.75 20.24 1.10
CA PRO A 31 -6.15 20.50 0.74
C PRO A 31 -6.87 19.24 0.22
N PHE A 32 -6.18 18.43 -0.56
CA PHE A 32 -6.69 17.15 -1.04
C PHE A 32 -7.11 16.23 0.12
N VAL A 33 -6.26 16.06 1.16
CA VAL A 33 -6.56 15.21 2.32
C VAL A 33 -7.75 15.75 3.10
N ILE A 34 -7.84 17.08 3.27
CA ILE A 34 -8.95 17.71 3.97
C ILE A 34 -10.26 17.47 3.22
N ILE A 35 -10.28 17.63 1.90
CA ILE A 35 -11.46 17.42 1.07
C ILE A 35 -11.88 15.95 1.10
N GLU A 36 -10.95 15.03 0.83
CA GLU A 36 -11.29 13.62 0.69
C GLU A 36 -11.59 12.93 2.03
N PHE A 37 -10.90 13.30 3.11
CA PHE A 37 -11.07 12.61 4.40
C PHE A 37 -12.13 13.26 5.29
N SER A 38 -12.12 14.58 5.40
CA SER A 38 -13.07 15.30 6.26
C SER A 38 -14.32 15.74 5.49
N GLY A 39 -14.19 16.10 4.21
CA GLY A 39 -15.31 16.49 3.35
C GLY A 39 -16.08 15.29 2.83
N ASN A 40 -15.41 14.39 2.10
CA ASN A 40 -16.03 13.24 1.43
C ASN A 40 -16.12 11.98 2.31
N LEU A 41 -15.51 11.99 3.51
CA LEU A 41 -15.53 10.90 4.51
C LEU A 41 -15.03 9.54 3.96
N HIS A 42 -14.02 9.55 3.10
CA HIS A 42 -13.46 8.32 2.57
C HIS A 42 -12.78 7.48 3.65
N PHE A 43 -13.00 6.16 3.58
CA PHE A 43 -12.42 5.18 4.53
C PHE A 43 -10.90 5.03 4.42
N GLU A 44 -10.25 5.66 3.45
CA GLU A 44 -8.79 5.77 3.37
C GLU A 44 -8.19 6.30 4.66
N SER A 45 -8.81 7.29 5.30
CA SER A 45 -8.31 7.84 6.56
C SER A 45 -8.26 6.78 7.66
N VAL A 46 -9.30 5.94 7.76
CA VAL A 46 -9.39 4.85 8.75
C VAL A 46 -8.36 3.77 8.45
N MET A 47 -8.26 3.34 7.18
CA MET A 47 -7.24 2.39 6.73
C MET A 47 -5.83 2.90 7.06
N LEU A 48 -5.51 4.14 6.67
CA LEU A 48 -4.19 4.74 6.86
C LEU A 48 -3.87 4.98 8.35
N PHE A 49 -4.86 5.25 9.19
CA PHE A 49 -4.67 5.34 10.63
C PHE A 49 -4.15 4.02 11.21
N PHE A 50 -4.84 2.91 10.96
CA PHE A 50 -4.40 1.59 11.45
C PHE A 50 -3.07 1.17 10.82
N PHE A 51 -2.87 1.45 9.54
CA PHE A 51 -1.63 1.18 8.86
C PHE A 51 -0.45 1.96 9.47
N MET A 52 -0.61 3.26 9.72
CA MET A 52 0.41 4.11 10.33
C MET A 52 0.74 3.69 11.77
N TRP A 53 -0.28 3.36 12.55
CA TRP A 53 -0.07 2.83 13.89
C TRP A 53 0.67 1.48 13.85
N GLY A 54 0.29 0.60 12.93
CA GLY A 54 0.99 -0.67 12.67
C GLY A 54 2.46 -0.45 12.32
N LEU A 55 2.77 0.46 11.40
CA LEU A 55 4.15 0.81 11.03
C LEU A 55 4.96 1.38 12.20
N TYR A 56 4.34 2.23 13.04
CA TYR A 56 4.98 2.72 14.26
C TYR A 56 5.31 1.59 15.24
N LEU A 57 4.39 0.63 15.46
CA LEU A 57 4.64 -0.53 16.31
C LEU A 57 5.68 -1.47 15.72
N LEU A 58 5.66 -1.68 14.41
CA LEU A 58 6.66 -2.48 13.69
C LEU A 58 8.07 -1.88 13.86
N HIS A 59 8.20 -0.56 13.71
CA HIS A 59 9.44 0.15 13.97
C HIS A 59 9.96 -0.07 15.40
N ASN A 60 9.06 -0.08 16.39
CA ASN A 60 9.38 -0.32 17.80
C ASN A 60 9.48 -1.82 18.15
N LYS A 61 9.66 -2.70 17.16
CA LYS A 61 9.80 -4.15 17.31
C LYS A 61 8.59 -4.87 17.96
N LYS A 62 7.45 -4.20 18.06
CA LYS A 62 6.19 -4.78 18.55
C LYS A 62 5.42 -5.43 17.40
N TRP A 63 6.08 -6.36 16.70
CA TRP A 63 5.63 -6.91 15.43
C TRP A 63 4.27 -7.63 15.52
N ALA A 64 3.95 -8.32 16.63
CA ALA A 64 2.67 -9.02 16.79
C ALA A 64 1.48 -8.03 16.82
N TRP A 65 1.58 -6.94 17.57
CA TRP A 65 0.56 -5.88 17.56
C TRP A 65 0.52 -5.11 16.24
N ALA A 66 1.68 -4.95 15.59
CA ALA A 66 1.73 -4.38 14.23
C ALA A 66 0.96 -5.26 13.24
N ALA A 67 1.08 -6.58 13.33
CA ALA A 67 0.34 -7.53 12.50
C ALA A 67 -1.17 -7.41 12.69
N VAL A 68 -1.64 -7.29 13.95
CA VAL A 68 -3.07 -7.06 14.24
C VAL A 68 -3.57 -5.78 13.57
N LEU A 69 -2.86 -4.65 13.77
CA LEU A 69 -3.30 -3.37 13.22
C LEU A 69 -3.24 -3.32 11.69
N ILE A 70 -2.25 -3.97 11.07
CA ILE A 70 -2.17 -4.10 9.62
C ILE A 70 -3.32 -4.99 9.12
N GLY A 71 -3.67 -6.07 9.84
CA GLY A 71 -4.84 -6.89 9.53
C GLY A 71 -6.14 -6.09 9.57
N VAL A 72 -6.34 -5.26 10.60
CA VAL A 72 -7.49 -4.34 10.68
C VAL A 72 -7.47 -3.34 9.51
N SER A 73 -6.31 -2.78 9.17
CA SER A 73 -6.16 -1.88 8.03
C SER A 73 -6.57 -2.54 6.71
N ILE A 74 -6.17 -3.79 6.47
CA ILE A 74 -6.56 -4.60 5.30
C ILE A 74 -8.07 -4.83 5.28
N SER A 75 -8.69 -5.05 6.45
CA SER A 75 -10.14 -5.25 6.55
C SER A 75 -10.93 -4.01 6.18
N VAL A 76 -10.41 -2.81 6.45
CA VAL A 76 -11.03 -1.55 6.00
C VAL A 76 -10.88 -1.40 4.48
N LYS A 77 -9.69 -1.69 3.93
CA LYS A 77 -9.40 -1.61 2.50
C LYS A 77 -8.20 -2.50 2.14
N LEU A 78 -8.29 -3.24 1.04
CA LEU A 78 -7.31 -4.26 0.67
C LEU A 78 -5.92 -3.72 0.30
N LEU A 79 -5.76 -2.42 0.09
CA LEU A 79 -4.51 -1.83 -0.40
C LEU A 79 -3.26 -2.21 0.44
N PRO A 80 -3.29 -2.24 1.79
CA PRO A 80 -2.11 -2.65 2.56
C PRO A 80 -1.69 -4.10 2.34
N LEU A 81 -2.60 -4.99 1.88
CA LEU A 81 -2.27 -6.37 1.52
C LEU A 81 -1.19 -6.43 0.43
N LEU A 82 -1.27 -5.49 -0.54
CA LEU A 82 -0.29 -5.34 -1.62
C LEU A 82 1.14 -5.09 -1.11
N LEU A 83 1.28 -4.49 0.06
CA LEU A 83 2.56 -4.08 0.63
C LEU A 83 3.20 -5.17 1.53
N LEU A 84 2.45 -6.22 1.88
CA LEU A 84 2.95 -7.30 2.75
C LEU A 84 4.19 -8.01 2.19
N PRO A 85 4.33 -8.31 0.88
CA PRO A 85 5.53 -8.95 0.36
C PRO A 85 6.83 -8.21 0.66
N LEU A 86 6.78 -6.88 0.85
CA LEU A 86 7.95 -6.06 1.17
C LEU A 86 8.53 -6.35 2.55
N LEU A 87 7.79 -7.05 3.43
CA LEU A 87 8.25 -7.45 4.75
C LEU A 87 9.11 -8.72 4.72
N LEU A 88 9.24 -9.41 3.58
CA LEU A 88 10.01 -10.64 3.45
C LEU A 88 11.42 -10.52 4.03
N THR A 89 12.16 -9.48 3.62
CA THR A 89 13.55 -9.26 4.06
C THR A 89 13.65 -8.33 5.27
N TYR A 90 12.55 -7.75 5.73
CA TYR A 90 12.52 -6.86 6.89
C TYR A 90 12.79 -7.60 8.21
N PHE A 91 12.38 -8.86 8.32
CA PHE A 91 12.56 -9.71 9.51
C PHE A 91 13.88 -10.49 9.50
N ASN A 92 14.96 -9.91 8.98
CA ASN A 92 16.25 -10.56 8.99
C ASN A 92 16.88 -10.55 10.40
N THR A 93 17.61 -11.63 10.72
CA THR A 93 18.25 -11.83 12.03
C THR A 93 19.65 -11.26 12.12
N LYS A 94 20.29 -10.91 11.00
CA LYS A 94 21.70 -10.48 10.92
C LYS A 94 21.82 -9.13 10.21
N ASP A 95 22.81 -8.33 10.62
CA ASP A 95 23.25 -7.16 9.85
C ASP A 95 24.02 -7.64 8.61
N LEU A 96 23.41 -7.44 7.44
CA LEU A 96 23.86 -8.05 6.18
C LEU A 96 24.47 -7.03 5.23
N LYS A 97 25.21 -6.04 5.76
CA LYS A 97 25.74 -4.90 4.96
C LYS A 97 26.47 -5.32 3.69
N GLU A 98 27.14 -6.47 3.69
CA GLU A 98 27.93 -6.97 2.56
C GLU A 98 27.50 -8.37 2.08
N ALA A 99 26.37 -8.89 2.55
CA ALA A 99 25.95 -10.24 2.25
C ALA A 99 25.40 -10.40 0.82
N SER A 100 25.76 -11.49 0.18
CA SER A 100 25.22 -11.89 -1.11
C SER A 100 23.69 -12.09 -1.02
N PHE A 101 23.01 -12.04 -2.16
CA PHE A 101 21.57 -12.27 -2.26
C PHE A 101 21.10 -13.57 -1.58
N LEU A 102 21.81 -14.68 -1.82
CA LEU A 102 21.50 -15.98 -1.22
C LEU A 102 21.63 -15.95 0.31
N HIS A 103 22.66 -15.29 0.83
CA HIS A 103 22.84 -15.13 2.28
C HIS A 103 21.70 -14.32 2.94
N ARG A 104 21.17 -13.31 2.23
CA ARG A 104 20.05 -12.50 2.71
C ARG A 104 18.77 -13.32 2.83
N ILE A 105 18.48 -14.16 1.83
CA ILE A 105 17.32 -15.07 1.87
C ILE A 105 17.48 -16.10 3.01
N ALA A 106 18.67 -16.66 3.17
CA ALA A 106 18.95 -17.65 4.22
C ALA A 106 18.89 -17.06 5.65
N SER A 107 18.99 -15.74 5.80
CA SER A 107 18.96 -15.07 7.12
C SER A 107 17.54 -14.60 7.54
N ILE A 108 16.53 -14.84 6.72
CA ILE A 108 15.15 -14.49 7.03
C ILE A 108 14.67 -15.26 8.27
N ASN A 109 14.14 -14.55 9.26
CA ASN A 109 13.45 -15.20 10.38
C ASN A 109 12.09 -15.72 9.96
N ILE A 110 12.09 -16.89 9.34
CA ILE A 110 10.87 -17.52 8.80
C ILE A 110 9.80 -17.69 9.88
N LYS A 111 10.18 -18.03 11.12
CA LYS A 111 9.23 -18.19 12.23
C LYS A 111 8.48 -16.87 12.50
N THR A 112 9.21 -15.77 12.66
CA THR A 112 8.59 -14.45 12.88
C THR A 112 7.73 -14.03 11.68
N LEU A 113 8.21 -14.27 10.47
CA LEU A 113 7.49 -13.93 9.24
C LEU A 113 6.16 -14.70 9.11
N VAL A 114 6.19 -16.02 9.33
CA VAL A 114 4.99 -16.88 9.27
C VAL A 114 4.00 -16.50 10.38
N CYS A 115 4.48 -16.26 11.61
CA CYS A 115 3.63 -15.78 12.70
C CYS A 115 3.01 -14.43 12.39
N PHE A 116 3.78 -13.50 11.81
CA PHE A 116 3.29 -12.18 11.41
C PHE A 116 2.16 -12.29 10.40
N TYR A 117 2.37 -13.02 9.30
CA TYR A 117 1.35 -13.21 8.27
C TYR A 117 0.14 -14.01 8.80
N GLY A 118 0.37 -14.99 9.66
CA GLY A 118 -0.71 -15.74 10.32
C GLY A 118 -1.60 -14.84 11.16
N ILE A 119 -1.02 -13.90 11.94
CA ILE A 119 -1.78 -12.93 12.73
C ILE A 119 -2.53 -11.95 11.82
N VAL A 120 -1.90 -11.43 10.76
CA VAL A 120 -2.56 -10.56 9.78
C VAL A 120 -3.77 -11.27 9.18
N LEU A 121 -3.59 -12.48 8.67
CA LEU A 121 -4.66 -13.28 8.07
C LEU A 121 -5.78 -13.56 9.07
N LEU A 122 -5.44 -14.03 10.28
CA LEU A 122 -6.42 -14.33 11.33
C LEU A 122 -7.23 -13.08 11.70
N THR A 123 -6.57 -11.94 11.89
CA THR A 123 -7.25 -10.67 12.22
C THR A 123 -8.20 -10.27 11.09
N THR A 124 -7.76 -10.35 9.84
CA THR A 124 -8.60 -10.03 8.69
C THR A 124 -9.80 -10.96 8.60
N LEU A 125 -9.60 -12.28 8.76
CA LEU A 125 -10.69 -13.26 8.73
C LEU A 125 -11.70 -13.04 9.87
N VAL A 126 -11.23 -12.78 11.08
CA VAL A 126 -12.10 -12.52 12.26
C VAL A 126 -12.96 -11.28 12.04
N THR A 127 -12.45 -10.23 11.42
CA THR A 127 -13.23 -9.02 11.12
C THR A 127 -14.30 -9.24 10.06
N PHE A 128 -14.09 -10.16 9.12
CA PHE A 128 -15.09 -10.54 8.10
C PHE A 128 -16.06 -11.62 8.56
N LEU A 129 -15.76 -12.35 9.63
CA LEU A 129 -16.55 -13.48 10.10
C LEU A 129 -18.05 -13.17 10.28
N PRO A 130 -18.46 -12.01 10.86
CA PRO A 130 -19.88 -11.67 11.01
C PRO A 130 -20.64 -11.51 9.70
N PHE A 131 -19.95 -11.28 8.59
CA PHE A 131 -20.51 -11.05 7.26
C PHE A 131 -20.38 -12.26 6.35
N LEU A 132 -19.75 -13.35 6.82
CA LEU A 132 -19.41 -14.49 5.99
C LEU A 132 -20.68 -15.25 5.56
N SER A 133 -20.96 -15.24 4.26
CA SER A 133 -22.00 -16.01 3.59
C SER A 133 -21.52 -16.41 2.19
N ILE A 134 -22.17 -17.39 1.58
CA ILE A 134 -21.87 -17.79 0.19
C ILE A 134 -22.14 -16.61 -0.75
N GLU A 135 -23.21 -15.87 -0.50
CA GLU A 135 -23.59 -14.70 -1.28
C GLU A 135 -22.54 -13.57 -1.15
N PHE A 136 -22.04 -13.32 0.06
CA PHE A 136 -20.94 -12.36 0.28
C PHE A 136 -19.69 -12.73 -0.52
N ILE A 137 -19.27 -13.99 -0.46
CA ILE A 137 -18.08 -14.45 -1.20
C ILE A 137 -18.27 -14.29 -2.70
N THR A 138 -19.43 -14.70 -3.24
CA THR A 138 -19.73 -14.59 -4.67
C THR A 138 -19.75 -13.14 -5.13
N ASN A 139 -20.42 -12.24 -4.40
CA ASN A 139 -20.50 -10.83 -4.73
C ASN A 139 -19.15 -10.14 -4.63
N PHE A 140 -18.32 -10.50 -3.62
CA PHE A 140 -16.98 -9.97 -3.46
C PHE A 140 -16.06 -10.34 -4.64
N LEU A 141 -16.07 -11.60 -5.06
CA LEU A 141 -15.28 -12.06 -6.20
C LEU A 141 -15.73 -11.43 -7.52
N ASN A 142 -17.04 -11.32 -7.74
CA ASN A 142 -17.62 -10.66 -8.91
C ASN A 142 -17.22 -9.17 -8.96
N THR A 143 -17.26 -8.48 -7.82
CA THR A 143 -16.86 -7.07 -7.71
C THR A 143 -15.39 -6.88 -8.06
N ILE A 144 -14.50 -7.74 -7.54
CA ILE A 144 -13.07 -7.69 -7.90
C ILE A 144 -12.89 -7.89 -9.41
N GLY A 145 -13.57 -8.88 -9.99
CA GLY A 145 -13.51 -9.14 -11.43
C GLY A 145 -13.96 -7.93 -12.26
N LEU A 146 -15.06 -7.29 -11.85
CA LEU A 146 -15.59 -6.09 -12.51
C LEU A 146 -14.56 -4.95 -12.51
N TRP A 147 -13.95 -4.65 -11.37
CA TRP A 147 -12.98 -3.57 -11.23
C TRP A 147 -11.74 -3.74 -12.11
N PHE A 148 -11.21 -4.94 -12.21
CA PHE A 148 -10.00 -5.18 -12.99
C PHE A 148 -10.23 -5.36 -14.49
N GLN A 149 -11.44 -5.76 -14.91
CA GLN A 149 -11.67 -6.16 -16.32
C GLN A 149 -12.58 -5.22 -17.11
N ASN A 150 -13.45 -4.46 -16.44
CA ASN A 150 -14.49 -3.70 -17.13
C ASN A 150 -14.55 -2.22 -16.74
N PHE A 151 -13.79 -1.79 -15.74
CA PHE A 151 -13.85 -0.40 -15.28
C PHE A 151 -12.51 0.31 -15.52
N GLU A 152 -12.60 1.52 -16.07
CA GLU A 152 -11.45 2.40 -16.30
C GLU A 152 -11.78 3.83 -15.83
N PHE A 153 -10.86 4.41 -15.05
CA PHE A 153 -11.01 5.77 -14.57
C PHE A 153 -9.64 6.35 -14.19
N ASN A 154 -9.33 7.53 -14.74
CA ASN A 154 -8.10 8.29 -14.42
C ASN A 154 -6.82 7.43 -14.46
N ALA A 155 -6.75 6.53 -15.44
CA ALA A 155 -5.64 5.61 -15.62
C ALA A 155 -4.47 6.29 -16.35
N SER A 156 -3.23 5.92 -15.96
CA SER A 156 -2.02 6.47 -16.59
C SER A 156 -1.55 5.63 -17.78
N VAL A 157 -0.73 4.63 -17.49
CA VAL A 157 -0.12 3.75 -18.53
C VAL A 157 -1.19 2.99 -19.30
N TYR A 158 -2.26 2.57 -18.64
CA TYR A 158 -3.36 1.88 -19.31
C TYR A 158 -3.98 2.73 -20.44
N TYR A 159 -4.15 4.04 -20.28
CA TYR A 159 -4.71 4.88 -21.35
C TYR A 159 -3.81 4.97 -22.58
N ILE A 160 -2.49 4.91 -22.42
CA ILE A 160 -1.55 4.83 -23.53
C ILE A 160 -1.74 3.49 -24.26
N ILE A 161 -1.81 2.39 -23.50
CA ILE A 161 -2.03 1.05 -24.06
C ILE A 161 -3.39 0.96 -24.76
N ARG A 162 -4.44 1.54 -24.19
CA ARG A 162 -5.78 1.64 -24.78
C ARG A 162 -5.73 2.40 -26.12
N TRP A 163 -5.04 3.55 -26.16
CA TRP A 163 -4.89 4.32 -27.37
C TRP A 163 -4.19 3.51 -28.48
N ILE A 164 -3.10 2.81 -28.16
CA ILE A 164 -2.44 1.91 -29.11
C ILE A 164 -3.41 0.83 -29.59
N GLY A 165 -4.21 0.23 -28.69
CA GLY A 165 -5.21 -0.77 -29.04
C GLY A 165 -6.22 -0.26 -30.05
N PHE A 166 -6.74 0.97 -29.89
CA PHE A 166 -7.64 1.58 -30.86
C PHE A 166 -6.98 1.81 -32.21
N GLN A 167 -5.69 2.19 -32.25
CA GLN A 167 -4.97 2.42 -33.53
C GLN A 167 -4.61 1.12 -34.26
N THR A 168 -4.42 0.01 -33.54
CA THR A 168 -3.92 -1.24 -34.15
C THR A 168 -5.01 -2.29 -34.35
N ILE A 169 -5.96 -2.38 -33.43
CA ILE A 169 -6.97 -3.44 -33.36
C ILE A 169 -8.38 -2.88 -33.63
N GLY A 170 -8.58 -1.56 -33.42
CA GLY A 170 -9.85 -0.87 -33.66
C GLY A 170 -10.82 -0.82 -32.48
N TRP A 171 -10.51 -1.43 -31.34
CA TRP A 171 -11.38 -1.40 -30.13
C TRP A 171 -10.61 -1.36 -28.82
N ASN A 172 -11.36 -1.17 -27.71
CA ASN A 172 -10.80 -1.15 -26.36
C ASN A 172 -10.40 -2.57 -25.90
N ILE A 173 -9.14 -2.74 -25.58
CA ILE A 173 -8.54 -4.01 -25.19
C ILE A 173 -8.53 -4.26 -23.66
N ILE A 174 -9.39 -3.57 -22.89
CA ILE A 174 -9.42 -3.67 -21.41
C ILE A 174 -9.59 -5.10 -20.94
N GLY A 175 -10.41 -5.92 -21.59
CA GLY A 175 -10.65 -7.32 -21.20
C GLY A 175 -9.39 -8.18 -21.20
N THR A 176 -8.37 -7.83 -22.01
CA THR A 176 -7.06 -8.50 -22.04
C THR A 176 -6.06 -7.82 -21.13
N VAL A 177 -5.92 -6.50 -21.27
CA VAL A 177 -4.91 -5.71 -20.54
C VAL A 177 -5.24 -5.66 -19.06
N GLY A 178 -6.51 -5.59 -18.68
CA GLY A 178 -6.96 -5.63 -17.29
C GLY A 178 -6.63 -6.93 -16.54
N LYS A 179 -6.34 -8.03 -17.26
CA LYS A 179 -5.83 -9.28 -16.68
C LYS A 179 -4.30 -9.30 -16.58
N ILE A 180 -3.60 -8.66 -17.52
CA ILE A 180 -2.14 -8.67 -17.60
C ILE A 180 -1.53 -7.67 -16.61
N LEU A 181 -2.07 -6.45 -16.51
CA LEU A 181 -1.50 -5.39 -15.66
C LEU A 181 -1.40 -5.79 -14.18
N PRO A 182 -2.43 -6.40 -13.55
CA PRO A 182 -2.30 -6.87 -12.16
C PRO A 182 -1.17 -7.89 -11.95
N ILE A 183 -0.93 -8.77 -12.93
CA ILE A 183 0.17 -9.73 -12.89
C ILE A 183 1.52 -8.99 -12.91
N ILE A 184 1.67 -8.01 -13.79
CA ILE A 184 2.88 -7.16 -13.86
C ILE A 184 3.10 -6.43 -12.55
N VAL A 185 2.04 -5.90 -11.93
CA VAL A 185 2.11 -5.25 -10.62
C VAL A 185 2.62 -6.21 -9.54
N VAL A 186 2.03 -7.40 -9.44
CA VAL A 186 2.45 -8.43 -8.46
C VAL A 186 3.92 -8.79 -8.67
N LEU A 187 4.32 -9.08 -9.92
CA LEU A 187 5.71 -9.39 -10.24
C LEU A 187 6.67 -8.25 -9.91
N SER A 188 6.27 -7.00 -10.17
CA SER A 188 7.07 -5.81 -9.83
C SER A 188 7.26 -5.66 -8.32
N ILE A 189 6.21 -5.88 -7.53
CA ILE A 189 6.27 -5.81 -6.06
C ILE A 189 7.12 -6.94 -5.50
N LEU A 190 6.97 -8.16 -6.02
CA LEU A 190 7.82 -9.29 -5.65
C LEU A 190 9.29 -9.02 -6.03
N ALA A 191 9.56 -8.44 -7.18
CA ALA A 191 10.90 -8.03 -7.57
C ALA A 191 11.48 -6.98 -6.58
N ILE A 192 10.69 -5.98 -6.18
CA ILE A 192 11.11 -5.01 -5.15
C ILE A 192 11.39 -5.74 -3.82
N ALA A 193 10.51 -6.64 -3.39
CA ALA A 193 10.63 -7.37 -2.13
C ALA A 193 11.89 -8.27 -2.09
N ILE A 194 12.24 -8.89 -3.22
CA ILE A 194 13.34 -9.85 -3.33
C ILE A 194 14.67 -9.13 -3.58
N PHE A 195 14.71 -8.22 -4.55
CA PHE A 195 15.98 -7.61 -5.00
C PHE A 195 16.34 -6.36 -4.20
N LYS A 196 15.37 -5.61 -3.68
CA LYS A 196 15.66 -4.43 -2.87
C LYS A 196 16.07 -4.83 -1.46
N ARG A 197 17.06 -4.14 -0.92
CA ARG A 197 17.49 -4.32 0.47
C ARG A 197 16.51 -3.57 1.39
N ILE A 198 15.74 -4.30 2.21
CA ILE A 198 14.76 -3.74 3.14
C ILE A 198 15.06 -4.27 4.55
N GLU A 199 15.94 -3.57 5.27
CA GLU A 199 16.38 -3.95 6.62
C GLU A 199 15.94 -2.92 7.67
N THR A 200 15.61 -1.71 7.24
CA THR A 200 15.20 -0.63 8.12
C THR A 200 13.81 -0.13 7.76
N THR A 201 13.12 0.45 8.73
CA THR A 201 11.80 1.06 8.50
C THR A 201 11.86 2.16 7.44
N ALA A 202 12.94 2.93 7.36
CA ALA A 202 13.11 3.95 6.32
C ALA A 202 13.17 3.33 4.91
N GLN A 203 13.92 2.24 4.75
CA GLN A 203 13.97 1.50 3.47
C GLN A 203 12.63 0.85 3.13
N LEU A 204 11.92 0.33 4.14
CA LEU A 204 10.58 -0.24 3.97
C LEU A 204 9.59 0.82 3.47
N LEU A 205 9.56 2.01 4.07
CA LEU A 205 8.68 3.11 3.67
C LEU A 205 8.98 3.58 2.23
N VAL A 206 10.26 3.63 1.83
CA VAL A 206 10.64 3.91 0.44
C VAL A 206 10.15 2.81 -0.51
N ALA A 207 10.35 1.54 -0.14
CA ALA A 207 9.89 0.41 -0.95
C ALA A 207 8.35 0.41 -1.10
N MET A 208 7.62 0.68 -0.01
CA MET A 208 6.16 0.82 -0.03
C MET A 208 5.69 1.97 -0.92
N LEU A 209 6.35 3.14 -0.86
CA LEU A 209 6.04 4.27 -1.72
C LEU A 209 6.17 3.90 -3.20
N PHE A 210 7.26 3.25 -3.60
CA PHE A 210 7.44 2.83 -4.99
C PHE A 210 6.49 1.71 -5.40
N ALA A 211 6.23 0.73 -4.54
CA ALA A 211 5.29 -0.36 -4.82
C ALA A 211 3.88 0.16 -5.07
N VAL A 212 3.37 1.05 -4.21
CA VAL A 212 2.03 1.64 -4.40
C VAL A 212 1.99 2.58 -5.61
N SER A 213 3.09 3.27 -5.93
CA SER A 213 3.16 4.11 -7.13
C SER A 213 3.12 3.27 -8.40
N VAL A 214 3.86 2.16 -8.47
CA VAL A 214 3.80 1.21 -9.60
C VAL A 214 2.38 0.64 -9.75
N TYR A 215 1.74 0.27 -8.64
CA TYR A 215 0.37 -0.21 -8.66
C TYR A 215 -0.58 0.81 -9.29
N PHE A 216 -0.56 2.08 -8.85
CA PHE A 216 -1.47 3.08 -9.40
C PHE A 216 -1.13 3.50 -10.83
N LEU A 217 0.14 3.55 -11.21
CA LEU A 217 0.54 3.82 -12.60
C LEU A 217 0.07 2.73 -13.57
N LEU A 218 0.02 1.48 -13.13
CA LEU A 218 -0.41 0.34 -13.94
C LEU A 218 -1.89 -0.03 -13.76
N SER A 219 -2.61 0.62 -12.83
CA SER A 219 -4.04 0.36 -12.64
C SER A 219 -4.89 0.92 -13.77
N THR A 220 -5.98 0.20 -14.10
CA THR A 220 -7.02 0.71 -15.01
C THR A 220 -7.91 1.75 -14.36
N THR A 221 -7.91 1.80 -13.02
CA THR A 221 -8.75 2.69 -12.23
C THR A 221 -7.96 3.30 -11.08
N VAL A 222 -7.88 4.63 -11.03
CA VAL A 222 -7.25 5.39 -9.95
C VAL A 222 -8.17 6.52 -9.52
N HIS A 223 -8.90 6.30 -8.44
CA HIS A 223 -9.71 7.36 -7.84
C HIS A 223 -8.82 8.39 -7.13
N PRO A 224 -9.22 9.67 -7.07
CA PRO A 224 -8.43 10.72 -6.44
C PRO A 224 -7.94 10.35 -5.05
N TRP A 225 -8.83 9.89 -4.17
CA TRP A 225 -8.49 9.54 -2.78
C TRP A 225 -7.44 8.43 -2.61
N TYR A 226 -7.16 7.62 -3.64
CA TYR A 226 -6.09 6.61 -3.59
C TYR A 226 -4.70 7.25 -3.44
N VAL A 227 -4.52 8.47 -3.95
CA VAL A 227 -3.24 9.21 -3.87
C VAL A 227 -2.85 9.55 -2.42
N ALA A 228 -3.78 9.46 -1.47
CA ALA A 228 -3.48 9.66 -0.05
C ALA A 228 -2.41 8.68 0.49
N THR A 229 -2.41 7.43 0.02
CA THR A 229 -1.42 6.43 0.46
C THR A 229 0.02 6.79 0.04
N PRO A 230 0.34 7.03 -1.25
CA PRO A 230 1.68 7.48 -1.62
C PRO A 230 2.02 8.85 -1.02
N LEU A 231 1.05 9.76 -0.84
CA LEU A 231 1.27 11.04 -0.19
C LEU A 231 1.73 10.85 1.27
N LEU A 232 1.03 10.01 2.06
CA LEU A 232 1.43 9.73 3.44
C LEU A 232 2.82 9.08 3.51
N LEU A 233 3.10 8.09 2.67
CA LEU A 233 4.41 7.43 2.63
C LEU A 233 5.52 8.39 2.22
N SER A 234 5.26 9.36 1.33
CA SER A 234 6.24 10.35 0.89
C SER A 234 6.73 11.26 2.02
N VAL A 235 5.90 11.49 3.04
CA VAL A 235 6.23 12.32 4.23
C VAL A 235 7.49 11.79 4.94
N PHE A 236 7.68 10.47 4.93
CA PHE A 236 8.79 9.76 5.60
C PHE A 236 10.00 9.55 4.72
N THR A 237 9.98 10.03 3.48
CA THR A 237 11.04 9.81 2.49
C THR A 237 11.56 11.14 1.96
N ARG A 238 12.63 11.07 1.14
CA ARG A 238 13.12 12.24 0.39
C ARG A 238 12.32 12.52 -0.88
N TYR A 239 11.44 11.61 -1.29
CA TYR A 239 10.68 11.72 -2.53
C TYR A 239 9.41 12.52 -2.29
N ARG A 240 9.20 13.59 -3.08
CA ARG A 240 8.10 14.55 -2.91
C ARG A 240 7.10 14.56 -4.08
N PHE A 241 7.26 13.69 -5.05
CA PHE A 241 6.38 13.65 -6.23
C PHE A 241 4.90 13.42 -5.87
N ALA A 242 4.62 12.68 -4.79
CA ALA A 242 3.25 12.44 -4.36
C ALA A 242 2.54 13.71 -3.85
N ILE A 243 3.28 14.74 -3.42
CA ILE A 243 2.70 16.05 -3.07
C ILE A 243 2.18 16.73 -4.35
N VAL A 244 2.99 16.71 -5.42
CA VAL A 244 2.56 17.26 -6.71
C VAL A 244 1.38 16.45 -7.27
N TRP A 245 1.46 15.13 -7.17
CA TRP A 245 0.38 14.24 -7.60
C TRP A 245 -0.94 14.53 -6.88
N SER A 246 -0.91 14.76 -5.56
CA SER A 246 -2.11 15.07 -4.77
C SER A 246 -2.76 16.41 -5.16
N LEU A 247 -2.01 17.35 -5.73
CA LEU A 247 -2.56 18.60 -6.27
C LEU A 247 -3.14 18.38 -7.67
N LEU A 248 -2.43 17.64 -8.53
CA LEU A 248 -2.85 17.41 -9.92
C LEU A 248 -4.07 16.50 -10.04
N VAL A 249 -4.27 15.57 -9.11
CA VAL A 249 -5.41 14.65 -9.14
C VAL A 249 -6.75 15.34 -8.87
N MET A 250 -6.73 16.56 -8.34
CA MET A 250 -7.92 17.38 -8.09
C MET A 250 -8.31 18.28 -9.28
N LEU A 251 -7.46 18.36 -10.31
CA LEU A 251 -7.71 19.09 -11.55
C LEU A 251 -8.40 18.23 -12.59
#